data_ff48608e2155896d2ce9a2f0fabc58d0
#
_entry.id   ff48608e2155896d2ce9a2f0fabc58d0
#
_cell.length_a   1.000
_cell.length_b   1.000
_cell.length_c   1.000
_cell.angle_alpha   90.00
_cell.angle_beta   90.00
_cell.angle_gamma   90.00
#
_symmetry.space_group_name_H-M   'P 1'
#
loop_
_entity.id
_entity.type
_entity.pdbx_description
1 polymer ?
#
loop_
_entity_poly.entity_id
_entity_poly.type
_entity_poly.pdbx_seq_one_letter_code
_entity_poly.pdbx_strand_id
1 'polypeptide(L)'
;LHLANSDPHPRVRWAAVNWLGQLCTDLGPRLQKKGHKMVLPALMGCMDDAANPRVQAHACAATVNFTENCPPECMEPYMDDLMTKLLSLLRAGNKVVQESALTALASTADTAQETFSKYYDHVVPLLKEIIVSANTPDYRMLRAKAIECVTLVGMAVGKQRFSGDAIEVMNIMQQLQANGFDADDQTTSYMLQAWTRVCKCLGSDFIPYLSTVMPPLLQSAQLKPDVTVVNIDDADDQNEDDDEDDDLEHLEFGDKRVSIRTSILEEKSTACSMLCCYLDELKEGFLPYIQPVCEIMVPLLEFYFHEDVRRAAVASLADIIRAAKRCVEKRSGPECTLDWLKQIINYVVPPLISALGKEPEVEIQAVMLEALAECAGESGELVREFIPKMLETFEEILTESLERRAERNKRASTEDFDEEEMEALEDEQAAEDEVFDQFAECIGTLLKSFKSNILADIEPLLQSKIAPMFAPERSAEERRIAICIFDDVFEHASEGGATMKYLPGFADACVRGSADADSDVRQASVYG
;
A
#
# COMPACT_ATOMS: atom_id res chain seq x y z
N LEU A 1 8.73 33.80 -0.01
CA LEU A 1 10.19 33.71 -0.18
C LEU A 1 10.94 34.87 0.49
N HIS A 2 10.55 36.14 0.27
CA HIS A 2 11.22 37.28 0.91
C HIS A 2 11.15 37.21 2.43
N LEU A 3 9.98 36.94 3.01
CA LEU A 3 9.81 36.78 4.46
C LEU A 3 10.66 35.63 5.01
N ALA A 4 10.74 34.50 4.31
CA ALA A 4 11.53 33.36 4.72
C ALA A 4 13.03 33.66 4.87
N ASN A 5 13.60 34.44 3.95
CA ASN A 5 15.04 34.69 3.91
C ASN A 5 15.48 36.02 4.55
N SER A 6 14.61 37.03 4.62
CA SER A 6 15.03 38.40 4.90
C SER A 6 14.29 39.09 6.05
N ASP A 7 13.25 38.48 6.62
CA ASP A 7 12.56 39.09 7.75
C ASP A 7 13.49 39.12 8.99
N PRO A 8 13.58 40.25 9.71
CA PRO A 8 14.44 40.35 10.88
C PRO A 8 14.02 39.43 12.02
N HIS A 9 12.73 39.05 12.12
CA HIS A 9 12.24 38.25 13.21
C HIS A 9 12.22 36.74 12.86
N PRO A 10 12.93 35.86 13.61
CA PRO A 10 13.05 34.44 13.27
C PRO A 10 11.73 33.67 13.28
N ARG A 11 10.74 34.10 14.06
CA ARG A 11 9.40 33.47 14.04
C ARG A 11 8.67 33.72 12.72
N VAL A 12 8.86 34.89 12.10
CA VAL A 12 8.29 35.19 10.78
C VAL A 12 8.98 34.36 9.71
N ARG A 13 10.31 34.26 9.76
CA ARG A 13 11.05 33.39 8.83
C ARG A 13 10.61 31.94 8.95
N TRP A 14 10.55 31.42 10.17
CA TRP A 14 10.06 30.06 10.42
C TRP A 14 8.65 29.84 9.88
N ALA A 15 7.69 30.73 10.19
CA ALA A 15 6.31 30.60 9.72
C ALA A 15 6.22 30.63 8.19
N ALA A 16 7.01 31.50 7.54
CA ALA A 16 7.06 31.60 6.09
C ALA A 16 7.65 30.35 5.42
N VAL A 17 8.65 29.71 6.06
CA VAL A 17 9.24 28.44 5.59
C VAL A 17 8.25 27.29 5.76
N ASN A 18 7.56 27.22 6.91
CA ASN A 18 6.54 26.21 7.15
C ASN A 18 5.41 26.29 6.13
N TRP A 19 4.89 27.51 5.89
CA TRP A 19 3.88 27.74 4.86
C TRP A 19 4.37 27.38 3.44
N LEU A 20 5.63 27.67 3.13
CA LEU A 20 6.22 27.28 1.86
C LEU A 20 6.31 25.76 1.70
N GLY A 21 6.63 25.05 2.79
CA GLY A 21 6.60 23.58 2.83
C GLY A 21 5.20 23.03 2.53
N GLN A 22 4.16 23.59 3.17
CA GLN A 22 2.78 23.18 2.91
C GLN A 22 2.40 23.42 1.44
N LEU A 23 2.72 24.57 0.88
CA LEU A 23 2.48 24.83 -0.55
C LEU A 23 3.19 23.84 -1.49
N CYS A 24 4.33 23.28 -1.07
CA CYS A 24 5.02 22.26 -1.89
C CYS A 24 4.21 20.96 -1.96
N THR A 25 3.45 20.63 -0.92
CA THR A 25 2.53 19.51 -0.91
C THR A 25 1.25 19.84 -1.70
N ASP A 26 0.55 20.92 -1.33
CA ASP A 26 -0.78 21.26 -1.87
C ASP A 26 -0.75 21.59 -3.36
N LEU A 27 0.35 22.18 -3.86
CA LEU A 27 0.52 22.57 -5.27
C LEU A 27 1.49 21.65 -6.04
N GLY A 28 1.86 20.52 -5.46
CA GLY A 28 2.68 19.51 -6.12
C GLY A 28 1.96 18.82 -7.28
N PRO A 29 2.64 18.38 -8.33
CA PRO A 29 4.02 18.68 -8.73
C PRO A 29 4.18 20.00 -9.51
N ARG A 30 3.12 20.81 -9.60
CA ARG A 30 3.10 22.05 -10.40
C ARG A 30 4.06 23.11 -9.86
N LEU A 31 4.13 23.25 -8.52
CA LEU A 31 5.04 24.19 -7.88
C LEU A 31 6.49 23.79 -8.13
N GLN A 32 6.83 22.52 -8.02
CA GLN A 32 8.17 22.00 -8.30
C GLN A 32 8.58 22.30 -9.75
N LYS A 33 7.77 21.92 -10.73
CA LYS A 33 8.04 22.13 -12.16
C LYS A 33 8.24 23.61 -12.54
N LYS A 34 7.45 24.51 -11.96
CA LYS A 34 7.46 25.93 -12.32
C LYS A 34 8.26 26.83 -11.38
N GLY A 35 8.38 26.43 -10.10
CA GLY A 35 8.92 27.24 -9.00
C GLY A 35 10.30 26.84 -8.50
N HIS A 36 10.88 25.68 -8.91
CA HIS A 36 12.15 25.17 -8.37
C HIS A 36 13.27 26.22 -8.35
N LYS A 37 13.34 27.09 -9.36
CA LYS A 37 14.37 28.16 -9.46
C LYS A 37 14.30 29.21 -8.37
N MET A 38 13.17 29.31 -7.68
CA MET A 38 12.97 30.26 -6.59
C MET A 38 12.88 29.55 -5.23
N VAL A 39 12.21 28.40 -5.17
CA VAL A 39 11.93 27.70 -3.93
C VAL A 39 13.19 27.07 -3.36
N LEU A 40 13.90 26.22 -4.12
CA LEU A 40 15.09 25.54 -3.63
C LEU A 40 16.20 26.48 -3.15
N PRO A 41 16.59 27.54 -3.90
CA PRO A 41 17.56 28.52 -3.39
C PRO A 41 17.10 29.23 -2.10
N ALA A 42 15.80 29.48 -1.95
CA ALA A 42 15.26 30.12 -0.76
C ALA A 42 15.32 29.18 0.45
N LEU A 43 14.96 27.90 0.31
CA LEU A 43 15.09 26.90 1.37
C LEU A 43 16.56 26.69 1.77
N MET A 44 17.45 26.57 0.80
CA MET A 44 18.90 26.48 1.05
C MET A 44 19.45 27.73 1.76
N GLY A 45 18.92 28.92 1.47
CA GLY A 45 19.26 30.15 2.19
C GLY A 45 18.82 30.10 3.66
N CYS A 46 17.65 29.54 3.95
CA CYS A 46 17.17 29.35 5.31
C CYS A 46 17.97 28.30 6.11
N MET A 47 18.56 27.31 5.44
CA MET A 47 19.48 26.33 6.06
C MET A 47 20.77 26.98 6.58
N ASP A 48 21.17 28.15 6.09
CA ASP A 48 22.35 28.89 6.53
C ASP A 48 22.09 29.70 7.83
N ASP A 49 20.87 29.76 8.34
CA ASP A 49 20.53 30.53 9.54
C ASP A 49 20.98 29.83 10.84
N ALA A 50 22.28 29.73 11.02
CA ALA A 50 22.89 29.04 12.18
C ALA A 50 22.53 29.67 13.54
N ALA A 51 22.08 30.93 13.57
CA ALA A 51 21.62 31.59 14.77
C ALA A 51 20.24 31.10 15.24
N ASN A 52 19.47 30.47 14.36
CA ASN A 52 18.10 30.06 14.61
C ASN A 52 17.85 28.61 14.16
N PRO A 53 18.23 27.61 14.97
CA PRO A 53 18.11 26.18 14.63
C PRO A 53 16.70 25.75 14.21
N ARG A 54 15.66 26.41 14.72
CA ARG A 54 14.29 26.14 14.33
C ARG A 54 14.01 26.51 12.87
N VAL A 55 14.60 27.61 12.37
CA VAL A 55 14.49 27.98 10.95
C VAL A 55 15.22 26.95 10.06
N GLN A 56 16.41 26.53 10.49
CA GLN A 56 17.16 25.48 9.77
C GLN A 56 16.38 24.16 9.68
N ALA A 57 15.81 23.71 10.83
CA ALA A 57 15.05 22.47 10.87
C ALA A 57 13.81 22.51 9.96
N HIS A 58 13.05 23.61 9.99
CA HIS A 58 11.88 23.76 9.10
C HIS A 58 12.26 23.93 7.63
N ALA A 59 13.44 24.49 7.33
CA ALA A 59 13.95 24.52 5.95
C ALA A 59 14.25 23.12 5.43
N CYS A 60 14.80 22.24 6.28
CA CYS A 60 14.97 20.83 5.94
C CYS A 60 13.60 20.13 5.74
N ALA A 61 12.64 20.33 6.65
CA ALA A 61 11.30 19.74 6.51
C ALA A 61 10.58 20.23 5.24
N ALA A 62 10.62 21.53 4.94
CA ALA A 62 10.06 22.07 3.70
C ALA A 62 10.79 21.53 2.44
N THR A 63 12.06 21.15 2.56
CA THR A 63 12.79 20.47 1.47
C THR A 63 12.26 19.07 1.25
N VAL A 64 11.92 18.32 2.30
CA VAL A 64 11.23 17.01 2.18
C VAL A 64 9.95 17.15 1.36
N ASN A 65 9.05 18.04 1.78
CA ASN A 65 7.78 18.27 1.07
C ASN A 65 7.99 18.69 -0.39
N PHE A 66 9.08 19.42 -0.67
CA PHE A 66 9.42 19.79 -2.05
C PHE A 66 9.90 18.58 -2.85
N THR A 67 10.76 17.73 -2.27
CA THR A 67 11.39 16.59 -2.97
C THR A 67 10.41 15.48 -3.27
N GLU A 68 9.45 15.19 -2.38
CA GLU A 68 8.43 14.15 -2.56
C GLU A 68 7.66 14.26 -3.88
N ASN A 69 7.38 15.47 -4.33
CA ASN A 69 6.65 15.71 -5.58
C ASN A 69 7.53 16.28 -6.70
N CYS A 70 8.86 16.18 -6.56
CA CYS A 70 9.80 16.83 -7.48
C CYS A 70 10.30 15.87 -8.55
N PRO A 71 10.10 16.18 -9.85
CA PRO A 71 10.79 15.46 -10.90
C PRO A 71 12.32 15.58 -10.75
N PRO A 72 13.08 14.47 -10.92
CA PRO A 72 14.54 14.47 -10.73
C PRO A 72 15.28 15.57 -11.50
N GLU A 73 14.86 15.87 -12.72
CA GLU A 73 15.43 16.90 -13.57
C GLU A 73 15.29 18.31 -13.00
N CYS A 74 14.30 18.56 -12.14
CA CYS A 74 14.12 19.85 -11.47
C CYS A 74 15.09 20.03 -10.29
N MET A 75 15.55 18.93 -9.68
CA MET A 75 16.49 18.93 -8.56
C MET A 75 17.96 18.95 -9.00
N GLU A 76 18.27 18.28 -10.10
CA GLU A 76 19.64 18.04 -10.57
C GLU A 76 20.55 19.31 -10.52
N PRO A 77 20.10 20.52 -10.93
CA PRO A 77 20.95 21.72 -10.90
C PRO A 77 21.35 22.20 -9.49
N TYR A 78 20.64 21.75 -8.44
CA TYR A 78 20.83 22.20 -7.06
C TYR A 78 21.49 21.15 -6.17
N MET A 79 21.65 19.93 -6.66
CA MET A 79 22.08 18.79 -5.86
C MET A 79 23.43 19.02 -5.15
N ASP A 80 24.43 19.57 -5.82
CA ASP A 80 25.76 19.81 -5.22
C ASP A 80 25.69 20.78 -4.04
N ASP A 81 24.95 21.87 -4.20
CA ASP A 81 24.77 22.89 -3.16
C ASP A 81 23.91 22.35 -2.00
N LEU A 82 22.81 21.68 -2.31
CA LEU A 82 21.92 21.09 -1.32
C LEU A 82 22.66 20.04 -0.48
N MET A 83 23.38 19.13 -1.12
CA MET A 83 24.16 18.09 -0.43
C MET A 83 25.24 18.70 0.46
N THR A 84 25.94 19.74 -0.01
CA THR A 84 26.94 20.46 0.79
C THR A 84 26.34 21.04 2.07
N LYS A 85 25.13 21.65 1.96
CA LYS A 85 24.43 22.22 3.12
C LYS A 85 23.94 21.14 4.08
N LEU A 86 23.27 20.10 3.58
CA LEU A 86 22.77 18.99 4.43
C LEU A 86 23.93 18.32 5.18
N LEU A 87 25.04 18.02 4.52
CA LEU A 87 26.22 17.44 5.18
C LEU A 87 26.85 18.39 6.21
N SER A 88 26.81 19.70 5.98
CA SER A 88 27.25 20.71 6.95
C SER A 88 26.34 20.73 8.19
N LEU A 89 25.02 20.67 8.00
CA LEU A 89 24.05 20.60 9.10
C LEU A 89 24.20 19.33 9.93
N LEU A 90 24.47 18.19 9.30
CA LEU A 90 24.72 16.93 9.99
C LEU A 90 25.98 16.97 10.87
N ARG A 91 27.03 17.70 10.45
CA ARG A 91 28.28 17.81 11.20
C ARG A 91 28.25 18.84 12.31
N ALA A 92 27.59 19.97 12.10
CA ALA A 92 27.67 21.14 12.97
C ALA A 92 26.33 21.54 13.61
N GLY A 93 25.23 20.91 13.20
CA GLY A 93 23.89 21.18 13.72
C GLY A 93 23.70 20.68 15.16
N ASN A 94 22.73 21.26 15.84
CA ASN A 94 22.22 20.65 17.05
C ASN A 94 21.34 19.42 16.71
N LYS A 95 20.97 18.63 17.71
CA LYS A 95 20.20 17.39 17.54
C LYS A 95 18.97 17.55 16.64
N VAL A 96 18.13 18.56 16.87
CA VAL A 96 16.90 18.81 16.10
C VAL A 96 17.21 19.10 14.62
N VAL A 97 18.25 19.88 14.36
CA VAL A 97 18.70 20.19 13.00
C VAL A 97 19.27 18.96 12.32
N GLN A 98 20.05 18.15 13.05
CA GLN A 98 20.59 16.91 12.51
C GLN A 98 19.48 15.91 12.14
N GLU A 99 18.47 15.74 12.99
CA GLU A 99 17.31 14.88 12.73
C GLU A 99 16.54 15.32 11.47
N SER A 100 16.27 16.63 11.33
CA SER A 100 15.60 17.16 10.14
C SER A 100 16.47 17.07 8.88
N ALA A 101 17.78 17.25 9.01
CA ALA A 101 18.72 17.12 7.90
C ALA A 101 18.85 15.68 7.41
N LEU A 102 18.76 14.67 8.31
CA LEU A 102 18.72 13.25 7.93
C LEU A 102 17.48 12.94 7.10
N THR A 103 16.31 13.40 7.53
CA THR A 103 15.06 13.20 6.77
C THR A 103 15.14 13.86 5.39
N ALA A 104 15.64 15.10 5.30
CA ALA A 104 15.82 15.80 4.02
C ALA A 104 16.85 15.12 3.11
N LEU A 105 17.93 14.56 3.68
CA LEU A 105 18.91 13.80 2.93
C LEU A 105 18.32 12.51 2.36
N ALA A 106 17.53 11.80 3.17
CA ALA A 106 16.85 10.56 2.77
C ALA A 106 15.88 10.82 1.62
N SER A 107 15.00 11.83 1.73
CA SER A 107 14.06 12.21 0.68
C SER A 107 14.78 12.71 -0.58
N THR A 108 15.89 13.46 -0.42
CA THR A 108 16.73 13.87 -1.54
C THR A 108 17.36 12.68 -2.28
N ALA A 109 17.82 11.66 -1.55
CA ALA A 109 18.37 10.45 -2.14
C ALA A 109 17.31 9.66 -2.91
N ASP A 110 16.12 9.52 -2.32
CA ASP A 110 15.00 8.81 -2.95
C ASP A 110 14.59 9.48 -4.26
N THR A 111 14.45 10.81 -4.30
CA THR A 111 14.14 11.54 -5.52
C THR A 111 15.26 11.47 -6.57
N ALA A 112 16.52 11.54 -6.13
CA ALA A 112 17.68 11.58 -7.04
C ALA A 112 18.04 10.22 -7.65
N GLN A 113 17.62 9.11 -7.01
CA GLN A 113 17.87 7.74 -7.43
C GLN A 113 19.36 7.50 -7.79
N GLU A 114 19.67 6.86 -8.91
CA GLU A 114 21.05 6.52 -9.33
C GLU A 114 22.00 7.71 -9.36
N THR A 115 21.51 8.93 -9.62
CA THR A 115 22.34 10.15 -9.66
C THR A 115 22.93 10.50 -8.28
N PHE A 116 22.33 9.99 -7.20
CA PHE A 116 22.85 10.14 -5.85
C PHE A 116 24.19 9.40 -5.61
N SER A 117 24.55 8.44 -6.47
CA SER A 117 25.80 7.67 -6.36
C SER A 117 27.06 8.55 -6.27
N LYS A 118 27.01 9.76 -6.81
CA LYS A 118 28.09 10.77 -6.73
C LYS A 118 28.43 11.16 -5.28
N TYR A 119 27.43 11.15 -4.39
CA TYR A 119 27.57 11.62 -3.00
C TYR A 119 27.79 10.47 -2.01
N TYR A 120 27.59 9.26 -2.45
CA TYR A 120 27.58 8.04 -1.64
C TYR A 120 28.78 7.91 -0.72
N ASP A 121 30.00 8.09 -1.24
CA ASP A 121 31.26 7.92 -0.49
C ASP A 121 31.46 8.95 0.63
N HIS A 122 30.71 10.05 0.58
CA HIS A 122 30.75 11.10 1.62
C HIS A 122 29.61 10.95 2.62
N VAL A 123 28.47 10.36 2.20
CA VAL A 123 27.25 10.24 2.98
C VAL A 123 27.28 9.00 3.85
N VAL A 124 27.51 7.82 3.29
CA VAL A 124 27.36 6.54 4.00
C VAL A 124 28.33 6.40 5.18
N PRO A 125 29.63 6.77 5.09
CA PRO A 125 30.50 6.73 6.25
C PRO A 125 30.03 7.63 7.40
N LEU A 126 29.52 8.83 7.09
CA LEU A 126 28.98 9.74 8.10
C LEU A 126 27.72 9.18 8.77
N LEU A 127 26.82 8.57 7.99
CA LEU A 127 25.62 7.93 8.54
C LEU A 127 25.97 6.77 9.47
N LYS A 128 26.92 5.91 9.09
CA LYS A 128 27.40 4.83 9.97
C LYS A 128 28.02 5.37 11.27
N GLU A 129 28.80 6.46 11.19
CA GLU A 129 29.36 7.12 12.37
C GLU A 129 28.24 7.63 13.30
N ILE A 130 27.20 8.27 12.76
CA ILE A 130 26.05 8.75 13.55
C ILE A 130 25.34 7.56 14.21
N ILE A 131 25.07 6.46 13.50
CA ILE A 131 24.36 5.29 14.03
C ILE A 131 25.13 4.71 15.24
N VAL A 132 26.45 4.64 15.16
CA VAL A 132 27.28 4.08 16.24
C VAL A 132 27.46 5.05 17.40
N SER A 133 27.60 6.36 17.13
CA SER A 133 27.85 7.37 18.16
C SER A 133 26.60 7.79 18.93
N ALA A 134 25.43 7.73 18.32
CA ALA A 134 24.15 8.09 18.93
C ALA A 134 23.62 6.97 19.85
N ASN A 135 24.35 6.64 20.92
CA ASN A 135 24.11 5.47 21.78
C ASN A 135 23.43 5.79 23.13
N THR A 136 23.04 7.06 23.36
CA THR A 136 22.32 7.45 24.58
C THR A 136 20.82 7.62 24.32
N PRO A 137 19.96 7.52 25.35
CA PRO A 137 18.50 7.68 25.19
C PRO A 137 18.10 8.97 24.49
N ASP A 138 18.78 10.08 24.76
CA ASP A 138 18.49 11.38 24.15
C ASP A 138 18.73 11.40 22.62
N TYR A 139 19.51 10.49 22.09
CA TYR A 139 19.86 10.42 20.66
C TYR A 139 19.21 9.24 19.92
N ARG A 140 18.24 8.56 20.53
CA ARG A 140 17.53 7.42 19.92
C ARG A 140 16.91 7.79 18.57
N MET A 141 16.20 8.92 18.51
CA MET A 141 15.57 9.40 17.29
C MET A 141 16.60 9.75 16.19
N LEU A 142 17.71 10.38 16.55
CA LEU A 142 18.79 10.67 15.61
C LEU A 142 19.36 9.37 15.01
N ARG A 143 19.57 8.35 15.84
CA ARG A 143 20.01 7.02 15.40
C ARG A 143 18.99 6.35 14.48
N ALA A 144 17.71 6.37 14.85
CA ALA A 144 16.63 5.81 14.06
C ALA A 144 16.56 6.45 12.67
N LYS A 145 16.60 7.77 12.61
CA LYS A 145 16.62 8.51 11.33
C LYS A 145 17.89 8.29 10.51
N ALA A 146 19.03 8.05 11.15
CA ALA A 146 20.26 7.70 10.43
C ALA A 146 20.18 6.28 9.82
N ILE A 147 19.55 5.33 10.52
CA ILE A 147 19.26 3.98 9.98
C ILE A 147 18.30 4.08 8.79
N GLU A 148 17.22 4.86 8.92
CA GLU A 148 16.31 5.13 7.81
C GLU A 148 17.04 5.71 6.61
N CYS A 149 17.80 6.77 6.81
CA CYS A 149 18.52 7.47 5.76
C CYS A 149 19.52 6.55 5.03
N VAL A 150 20.33 5.75 5.76
CA VAL A 150 21.31 4.86 5.10
C VAL A 150 20.65 3.78 4.26
N THR A 151 19.48 3.28 4.66
CA THR A 151 18.75 2.27 3.89
C THR A 151 18.04 2.85 2.68
N LEU A 152 17.49 4.08 2.76
CA LEU A 152 16.95 4.82 1.62
C LEU A 152 18.05 5.18 0.60
N VAL A 153 19.22 5.64 1.07
CA VAL A 153 20.41 5.83 0.22
C VAL A 153 20.81 4.52 -0.46
N GLY A 154 20.77 3.40 0.26
CA GLY A 154 21.06 2.08 -0.31
C GLY A 154 20.10 1.70 -1.44
N MET A 155 18.82 1.94 -1.26
CA MET A 155 17.80 1.72 -2.31
C MET A 155 18.04 2.62 -3.53
N ALA A 156 18.29 3.91 -3.31
CA ALA A 156 18.52 4.88 -4.38
C ALA A 156 19.70 4.52 -5.28
N VAL A 157 20.82 4.08 -4.70
CA VAL A 157 22.04 3.73 -5.47
C VAL A 157 22.07 2.28 -5.96
N GLY A 158 21.17 1.44 -5.45
CA GLY A 158 20.97 0.06 -5.84
C GLY A 158 22.00 -0.94 -5.29
N LYS A 159 21.70 -2.23 -5.52
CA LYS A 159 22.43 -3.38 -4.97
C LYS A 159 23.93 -3.35 -5.24
N GLN A 160 24.34 -3.03 -6.46
CA GLN A 160 25.77 -3.10 -6.86
C GLN A 160 26.64 -2.17 -6.01
N ARG A 161 26.12 -0.98 -5.68
CA ARG A 161 26.86 0.01 -4.90
C ARG A 161 26.75 -0.22 -3.41
N PHE A 162 25.59 -0.64 -2.93
CA PHE A 162 25.28 -0.73 -1.51
C PHE A 162 25.68 -2.06 -0.87
N SER A 163 25.81 -3.17 -1.61
CA SER A 163 25.97 -4.52 -1.05
C SER A 163 27.13 -4.66 -0.04
N GLY A 164 28.26 -3.99 -0.27
CA GLY A 164 29.39 -4.01 0.66
C GLY A 164 29.07 -3.34 2.01
N ASP A 165 28.44 -2.17 1.96
CA ASP A 165 28.04 -1.40 3.14
C ASP A 165 26.80 -1.98 3.82
N ALA A 166 25.92 -2.63 3.07
CA ALA A 166 24.73 -3.28 3.60
C ALA A 166 25.06 -4.31 4.69
N ILE A 167 26.11 -5.11 4.50
CA ILE A 167 26.55 -6.10 5.48
C ILE A 167 26.94 -5.42 6.81
N GLU A 168 27.66 -4.31 6.76
CA GLU A 168 28.04 -3.55 7.96
C GLU A 168 26.83 -2.93 8.64
N VAL A 169 25.93 -2.32 7.86
CA VAL A 169 24.68 -1.73 8.36
C VAL A 169 23.82 -2.80 9.03
N MET A 170 23.63 -3.95 8.38
CA MET A 170 22.88 -5.07 8.95
C MET A 170 23.51 -5.62 10.24
N ASN A 171 24.83 -5.73 10.31
CA ASN A 171 25.50 -6.14 11.54
C ASN A 171 25.29 -5.15 12.69
N ILE A 172 25.33 -3.85 12.41
CA ILE A 172 25.02 -2.80 13.41
C ILE A 172 23.56 -2.93 13.86
N MET A 173 22.63 -3.09 12.93
CA MET A 173 21.21 -3.26 13.22
C MET A 173 20.94 -4.51 14.06
N GLN A 174 21.56 -5.66 13.75
CA GLN A 174 21.48 -6.88 14.56
C GLN A 174 21.98 -6.68 15.99
N GLN A 175 23.10 -5.98 16.17
CA GLN A 175 23.64 -5.67 17.50
C GLN A 175 22.69 -4.77 18.30
N LEU A 176 22.09 -3.77 17.67
CA LEU A 176 21.10 -2.91 18.31
C LEU A 176 19.85 -3.70 18.74
N GLN A 177 19.36 -4.56 17.88
CA GLN A 177 18.20 -5.42 18.17
C GLN A 177 18.49 -6.43 19.29
N ALA A 178 19.70 -7.02 19.33
CA ALA A 178 20.12 -7.94 20.38
C ALA A 178 20.23 -7.29 21.76
N ASN A 179 20.49 -5.99 21.82
CA ASN A 179 20.52 -5.23 23.08
C ASN A 179 19.12 -4.93 23.63
N GLY A 180 18.08 -5.17 22.83
CA GLY A 180 16.69 -4.83 23.15
C GLY A 180 16.38 -3.34 23.04
N PHE A 181 15.10 -3.04 22.92
CA PHE A 181 14.57 -1.68 22.95
C PHE A 181 13.60 -1.54 24.13
N ASP A 182 13.48 -0.35 24.70
CA ASP A 182 12.42 -0.07 25.66
C ASP A 182 11.06 -0.10 24.96
N ALA A 183 9.98 -0.34 25.70
CA ALA A 183 8.62 -0.48 25.14
C ALA A 183 8.19 0.75 24.31
N ASP A 184 8.65 1.95 24.69
CA ASP A 184 8.32 3.21 24.04
C ASP A 184 9.39 3.67 23.02
N ASP A 185 10.33 2.78 22.64
CA ASP A 185 11.41 3.16 21.73
C ASP A 185 10.96 3.06 20.27
N GLN A 186 10.65 4.18 19.66
CA GLN A 186 10.29 4.31 18.24
C GLN A 186 11.35 3.73 17.28
N THR A 187 12.58 3.46 17.76
CA THR A 187 13.61 2.81 16.94
C THR A 187 13.17 1.46 16.39
N THR A 188 12.24 0.76 17.08
CA THR A 188 11.70 -0.53 16.62
C THR A 188 11.03 -0.40 15.25
N SER A 189 10.13 0.56 15.06
CA SER A 189 9.45 0.80 13.79
C SER A 189 10.43 1.15 12.66
N TYR A 190 11.38 2.06 12.94
CA TYR A 190 12.43 2.41 11.96
C TYR A 190 13.31 1.21 11.58
N MET A 191 13.62 0.34 12.54
CA MET A 191 14.40 -0.88 12.31
C MET A 191 13.64 -1.86 11.41
N LEU A 192 12.36 -2.10 11.67
CA LEU A 192 11.53 -2.97 10.85
C LEU A 192 11.49 -2.48 9.39
N GLN A 193 11.22 -1.20 9.20
CA GLN A 193 11.24 -0.59 7.85
C GLN A 193 12.61 -0.67 7.19
N ALA A 194 13.69 -0.45 7.94
CA ALA A 194 15.05 -0.53 7.43
C ALA A 194 15.40 -1.95 6.94
N TRP A 195 15.02 -3.00 7.68
CA TRP A 195 15.19 -4.38 7.25
C TRP A 195 14.47 -4.67 5.93
N THR A 196 13.24 -4.16 5.77
CA THR A 196 12.46 -4.31 4.54
C THR A 196 13.13 -3.62 3.35
N ARG A 197 13.62 -2.38 3.53
CA ARG A 197 14.36 -1.65 2.47
C ARG A 197 15.63 -2.38 2.07
N VAL A 198 16.38 -2.93 3.04
CA VAL A 198 17.57 -3.73 2.76
C VAL A 198 17.20 -5.01 2.00
N CYS A 199 16.08 -5.67 2.35
CA CYS A 199 15.59 -6.84 1.63
C CYS A 199 15.28 -6.50 0.17
N LYS A 200 14.52 -5.43 -0.08
CA LYS A 200 14.23 -4.95 -1.45
C LYS A 200 15.51 -4.65 -2.25
N CYS A 201 16.49 -4.04 -1.59
CA CYS A 201 17.76 -3.73 -2.24
C CYS A 201 18.59 -4.98 -2.59
N LEU A 202 18.67 -5.95 -1.68
CA LEU A 202 19.55 -7.13 -1.83
C LEU A 202 18.88 -8.33 -2.49
N GLY A 203 17.55 -8.43 -2.41
CA GLY A 203 16.80 -9.59 -2.89
C GLY A 203 17.25 -10.88 -2.20
N SER A 204 17.54 -11.92 -2.95
CA SER A 204 17.95 -13.24 -2.42
C SER A 204 19.17 -13.22 -1.49
N ASP A 205 20.05 -12.21 -1.58
CA ASP A 205 21.22 -12.09 -0.68
C ASP A 205 20.80 -11.73 0.75
N PHE A 206 19.53 -11.35 0.97
CA PHE A 206 18.97 -11.08 2.28
C PHE A 206 18.56 -12.35 3.05
N ILE A 207 18.35 -13.50 2.38
CA ILE A 207 17.85 -14.75 2.97
C ILE A 207 18.60 -15.15 4.27
N PRO A 208 19.94 -15.06 4.38
CA PRO A 208 20.65 -15.41 5.61
C PRO A 208 20.23 -14.63 6.86
N TYR A 209 19.63 -13.47 6.72
CA TYR A 209 19.22 -12.57 7.80
C TYR A 209 17.79 -12.81 8.29
N LEU A 210 16.99 -13.59 7.55
CA LEU A 210 15.59 -13.88 7.92
C LEU A 210 15.45 -14.47 9.33
N SER A 211 16.37 -15.33 9.75
CA SER A 211 16.34 -15.91 11.09
C SER A 211 16.40 -14.88 12.23
N THR A 212 16.97 -13.71 11.97
CA THR A 212 17.05 -12.61 12.93
C THR A 212 15.83 -11.68 12.84
N VAL A 213 15.37 -11.42 11.62
CA VAL A 213 14.35 -10.40 11.35
C VAL A 213 12.92 -10.93 11.58
N MET A 214 12.68 -12.19 11.23
CA MET A 214 11.32 -12.75 11.26
C MET A 214 10.72 -12.92 12.67
N PRO A 215 11.45 -13.35 13.73
CA PRO A 215 10.81 -13.54 15.03
C PRO A 215 10.14 -12.29 15.59
N PRO A 216 10.77 -11.10 15.69
CA PRO A 216 10.09 -9.90 16.15
C PRO A 216 8.97 -9.45 15.20
N LEU A 217 9.15 -9.61 13.88
CA LEU A 217 8.15 -9.23 12.90
C LEU A 217 6.87 -10.07 13.03
N LEU A 218 7.01 -11.38 13.19
CA LEU A 218 5.87 -12.27 13.44
C LEU A 218 5.20 -11.95 14.78
N GLN A 219 5.96 -11.54 15.80
CA GLN A 219 5.41 -11.10 17.08
C GLN A 219 4.57 -9.82 16.92
N SER A 220 5.09 -8.79 16.23
CA SER A 220 4.34 -7.55 15.96
C SER A 220 3.08 -7.82 15.13
N ALA A 221 3.14 -8.68 14.11
CA ALA A 221 1.97 -9.06 13.33
C ALA A 221 0.89 -9.82 14.14
N GLN A 222 1.28 -10.50 15.24
CA GLN A 222 0.39 -11.23 16.14
C GLN A 222 -0.13 -10.39 17.31
N LEU A 223 0.29 -9.13 17.46
CA LEU A 223 -0.19 -8.24 18.51
C LEU A 223 -1.72 -8.25 18.54
N LYS A 224 -2.28 -8.41 19.73
CA LYS A 224 -3.70 -8.29 19.98
C LYS A 224 -3.96 -6.89 20.50
N PRO A 225 -4.86 -6.13 19.88
CA PRO A 225 -5.23 -4.83 20.43
C PRO A 225 -5.86 -5.02 21.80
N ASP A 226 -5.45 -4.20 22.77
CA ASP A 226 -6.18 -4.05 24.02
C ASP A 226 -7.48 -3.32 23.72
N VAL A 227 -8.57 -4.04 23.73
CA VAL A 227 -9.91 -3.54 23.39
C VAL A 227 -10.67 -3.26 24.67
N THR A 228 -10.96 -1.99 24.94
CA THR A 228 -11.89 -1.60 25.99
C THR A 228 -13.27 -1.39 25.37
N VAL A 229 -14.26 -2.14 25.83
CA VAL A 229 -15.65 -2.02 25.34
C VAL A 229 -16.52 -1.42 26.44
N VAL A 230 -17.10 -0.26 26.15
CA VAL A 230 -18.02 0.44 27.08
C VAL A 230 -19.34 0.67 26.34
N ASN A 231 -20.50 0.57 27.04
CA ASN A 231 -21.78 0.98 26.46
C ASN A 231 -21.78 2.51 26.29
N ILE A 232 -22.32 3.02 25.19
CA ILE A 232 -22.36 4.46 24.91
C ILE A 232 -23.09 5.23 26.01
N ASP A 233 -24.18 4.66 26.55
CA ASP A 233 -24.94 5.26 27.66
C ASP A 233 -24.15 5.37 28.99
N ASP A 234 -23.11 4.53 29.17
CA ASP A 234 -22.25 4.55 30.36
C ASP A 234 -20.96 5.37 30.13
N ALA A 235 -20.65 5.72 28.89
CA ALA A 235 -19.42 6.42 28.49
C ALA A 235 -19.48 7.93 28.80
N ASP A 236 -20.66 8.55 28.70
CA ASP A 236 -20.84 9.99 28.96
C ASP A 236 -20.61 10.40 30.44
N ASP A 237 -20.68 9.44 31.37
CA ASP A 237 -20.49 9.66 32.81
C ASP A 237 -19.04 9.47 33.32
N GLN A 238 -18.12 8.91 32.46
CA GLN A 238 -16.77 8.53 32.92
C GLN A 238 -15.61 9.23 32.18
N ASN A 239 -15.86 10.04 31.15
CA ASN A 239 -14.84 10.45 30.18
C ASN A 239 -14.51 11.94 30.13
N GLU A 240 -14.35 12.63 31.28
CA GLU A 240 -13.64 13.94 31.28
C GLU A 240 -12.09 13.77 31.27
N ASP A 241 -11.55 12.56 31.56
CA ASP A 241 -10.11 12.32 31.66
C ASP A 241 -9.54 11.46 30.48
N ASP A 242 -10.36 10.73 29.71
CA ASP A 242 -9.91 9.86 28.60
C ASP A 242 -9.81 10.59 27.23
N ASP A 243 -10.41 11.78 27.09
CA ASP A 243 -10.36 12.58 25.84
C ASP A 243 -8.99 13.27 25.62
N GLU A 244 -8.01 13.12 26.52
CA GLU A 244 -6.66 13.68 26.38
C GLU A 244 -5.61 12.63 25.94
N ASP A 245 -5.96 11.35 25.74
CA ASP A 245 -5.02 10.34 25.26
C ASP A 245 -5.10 10.22 23.73
N ASP A 246 -4.28 11.00 23.03
CA ASP A 246 -4.15 11.04 21.56
C ASP A 246 -3.80 9.66 20.92
N ASP A 247 -3.55 8.62 21.72
CA ASP A 247 -3.18 7.27 21.29
C ASP A 247 -4.38 6.28 21.28
N LEU A 248 -5.62 6.77 21.44
CA LEU A 248 -6.83 5.95 21.46
C LEU A 248 -7.73 6.23 20.25
N GLU A 249 -7.95 5.22 19.42
CA GLU A 249 -8.98 5.24 18.39
C GLU A 249 -10.30 4.70 18.94
N HIS A 250 -11.40 5.39 18.68
CA HIS A 250 -12.73 5.03 19.13
C HIS A 250 -13.61 4.57 17.97
N LEU A 251 -14.01 3.32 18.01
CA LEU A 251 -14.91 2.72 17.03
C LEU A 251 -16.28 2.47 17.67
N GLU A 252 -17.36 2.85 17.00
CA GLU A 252 -18.73 2.61 17.45
C GLU A 252 -19.33 1.39 16.76
N PHE A 253 -19.75 0.40 17.56
CA PHE A 253 -20.45 -0.79 17.09
C PHE A 253 -21.82 -0.90 17.77
N GLY A 254 -22.85 -0.34 17.15
CA GLY A 254 -24.21 -0.29 17.67
C GLY A 254 -24.31 0.57 18.93
N ASP A 255 -24.58 -0.03 20.09
CA ASP A 255 -24.69 0.61 21.42
C ASP A 255 -23.38 0.57 22.23
N LYS A 256 -22.26 0.19 21.59
CA LYS A 256 -20.96 0.03 22.25
C LYS A 256 -19.90 0.91 21.60
N ARG A 257 -19.10 1.57 22.45
CA ARG A 257 -17.88 2.26 22.09
C ARG A 257 -16.69 1.35 22.38
N VAL A 258 -15.86 1.12 21.39
CA VAL A 258 -14.65 0.29 21.45
C VAL A 258 -13.46 1.23 21.36
N SER A 259 -12.60 1.25 22.37
CA SER A 259 -11.38 2.05 22.40
C SER A 259 -10.16 1.14 22.18
N ILE A 260 -9.31 1.50 21.23
CA ILE A 260 -8.14 0.70 20.83
C ILE A 260 -6.94 1.63 20.72
N ARG A 261 -5.76 1.19 21.16
CA ARG A 261 -4.53 1.95 21.01
C ARG A 261 -4.05 1.98 19.57
N THR A 262 -3.99 3.17 18.99
CA THR A 262 -3.56 3.45 17.61
C THR A 262 -2.14 2.95 17.35
N SER A 263 -1.20 3.17 18.28
CA SER A 263 0.19 2.73 18.15
C SER A 263 0.34 1.21 17.96
N ILE A 264 -0.51 0.40 18.61
CA ILE A 264 -0.52 -1.06 18.45
C ILE A 264 -1.06 -1.46 17.08
N LEU A 265 -2.09 -0.76 16.60
CA LEU A 265 -2.67 -1.00 15.27
C LEU A 265 -1.68 -0.64 14.16
N GLU A 266 -1.00 0.50 14.28
CA GLU A 266 0.04 0.95 13.35
C GLU A 266 1.24 -0.02 13.31
N GLU A 267 1.71 -0.49 14.47
CA GLU A 267 2.79 -1.50 14.53
C GLU A 267 2.38 -2.79 13.84
N LYS A 268 1.17 -3.27 14.09
CA LYS A 268 0.61 -4.48 13.47
C LYS A 268 0.46 -4.31 11.96
N SER A 269 -0.10 -3.20 11.48
CA SER A 269 -0.27 -2.88 10.07
C SER A 269 1.08 -2.83 9.35
N THR A 270 2.05 -2.13 9.94
CA THR A 270 3.41 -2.05 9.43
C THR A 270 4.04 -3.44 9.33
N ALA A 271 3.90 -4.28 10.36
CA ALA A 271 4.45 -5.64 10.35
C ALA A 271 3.81 -6.52 9.27
N CYS A 272 2.49 -6.44 9.09
CA CYS A 272 1.79 -7.17 8.03
C CYS A 272 2.26 -6.74 6.63
N SER A 273 2.37 -5.44 6.37
CA SER A 273 2.89 -4.90 5.11
C SER A 273 4.32 -5.35 4.80
N MET A 274 5.16 -5.48 5.83
CA MET A 274 6.52 -5.99 5.67
C MET A 274 6.55 -7.48 5.35
N LEU A 275 5.66 -8.28 5.92
CA LEU A 275 5.54 -9.70 5.58
C LEU A 275 5.17 -9.88 4.10
N CYS A 276 4.26 -9.06 3.55
CA CYS A 276 3.96 -9.03 2.13
C CYS A 276 5.21 -8.72 1.29
N CYS A 277 5.97 -7.71 1.69
CA CYS A 277 7.20 -7.35 1.00
C CYS A 277 8.24 -8.49 0.96
N TYR A 278 8.44 -9.19 2.08
CA TYR A 278 9.37 -10.32 2.11
C TYR A 278 8.89 -11.51 1.29
N LEU A 279 7.59 -11.77 1.24
CA LEU A 279 6.99 -12.79 0.38
C LEU A 279 7.27 -12.49 -1.10
N ASP A 280 6.97 -11.28 -1.55
CA ASP A 280 7.17 -10.88 -2.94
C ASP A 280 8.65 -10.87 -3.35
N GLU A 281 9.54 -10.31 -2.53
CA GLU A 281 10.96 -10.20 -2.87
C GLU A 281 11.71 -11.53 -2.82
N LEU A 282 11.45 -12.36 -1.83
CA LEU A 282 12.26 -13.56 -1.55
C LEU A 282 11.68 -14.83 -2.17
N LYS A 283 10.38 -14.83 -2.49
CA LYS A 283 9.71 -15.92 -3.22
C LYS A 283 10.01 -17.29 -2.59
N GLU A 284 10.63 -18.24 -3.31
CA GLU A 284 10.98 -19.55 -2.79
C GLU A 284 12.00 -19.54 -1.65
N GLY A 285 12.78 -18.47 -1.50
CA GLY A 285 13.68 -18.27 -0.35
C GLY A 285 12.95 -18.03 0.96
N PHE A 286 11.67 -17.72 0.91
CA PHE A 286 10.80 -17.52 2.08
C PHE A 286 10.18 -18.82 2.60
N LEU A 287 10.48 -19.98 2.02
CA LEU A 287 9.92 -21.30 2.37
C LEU A 287 9.74 -21.55 3.88
N PRO A 288 10.72 -21.30 4.79
CA PRO A 288 10.56 -21.61 6.21
C PRO A 288 9.46 -20.81 6.90
N TYR A 289 9.01 -19.72 6.30
CA TYR A 289 8.05 -18.77 6.88
C TYR A 289 6.70 -18.74 6.17
N ILE A 290 6.53 -19.44 5.02
CA ILE A 290 5.26 -19.48 4.28
C ILE A 290 4.12 -19.93 5.18
N GLN A 291 4.27 -21.04 5.88
CA GLN A 291 3.21 -21.57 6.75
C GLN A 291 2.93 -20.66 7.97
N PRO A 292 3.93 -20.23 8.76
CA PRO A 292 3.72 -19.30 9.87
C PRO A 292 3.03 -18.00 9.45
N VAL A 293 3.39 -17.44 8.30
CA VAL A 293 2.77 -16.21 7.78
C VAL A 293 1.34 -16.47 7.32
N CYS A 294 1.09 -17.59 6.65
CA CYS A 294 -0.25 -18.00 6.26
C CYS A 294 -1.19 -18.12 7.47
N GLU A 295 -0.72 -18.74 8.58
CA GLU A 295 -1.46 -18.89 9.82
C GLU A 295 -1.76 -17.56 10.53
N ILE A 296 -0.95 -16.51 10.29
CA ILE A 296 -1.17 -15.16 10.82
C ILE A 296 -2.11 -14.37 9.91
N MET A 297 -1.86 -14.35 8.60
CA MET A 297 -2.54 -13.47 7.65
C MET A 297 -3.99 -13.89 7.38
N VAL A 298 -4.26 -15.19 7.24
CA VAL A 298 -5.63 -15.65 6.92
C VAL A 298 -6.65 -15.22 7.98
N PRO A 299 -6.42 -15.36 9.31
CA PRO A 299 -7.35 -14.83 10.30
C PRO A 299 -7.54 -13.32 10.30
N LEU A 300 -6.56 -12.55 9.75
CA LEU A 300 -6.63 -11.10 9.68
C LEU A 300 -7.53 -10.58 8.54
N LEU A 301 -8.04 -11.44 7.68
CA LEU A 301 -9.06 -11.09 6.69
C LEU A 301 -10.35 -10.54 7.33
N GLU A 302 -10.67 -10.97 8.53
CA GLU A 302 -11.84 -10.52 9.32
C GLU A 302 -11.40 -9.56 10.47
N PHE A 303 -10.27 -8.86 10.34
CA PHE A 303 -9.80 -7.91 11.35
C PHE A 303 -10.43 -6.53 11.12
N TYR A 304 -11.70 -6.38 11.50
CA TYR A 304 -12.51 -5.17 11.26
C TYR A 304 -12.09 -3.95 12.08
N PHE A 305 -11.08 -4.07 12.95
CA PHE A 305 -10.57 -2.95 13.75
C PHE A 305 -9.64 -2.01 12.99
N HIS A 306 -9.06 -2.44 11.85
CA HIS A 306 -8.12 -1.62 11.09
C HIS A 306 -8.07 -2.08 9.63
N GLU A 307 -8.36 -1.15 8.73
CA GLU A 307 -8.46 -1.42 7.30
C GLU A 307 -7.13 -1.86 6.68
N ASP A 308 -6.02 -1.15 6.97
CA ASP A 308 -4.71 -1.47 6.39
C ASP A 308 -4.21 -2.86 6.80
N VAL A 309 -4.59 -3.36 7.99
CA VAL A 309 -4.28 -4.74 8.41
C VAL A 309 -5.02 -5.72 7.52
N ARG A 310 -6.32 -5.47 7.22
CA ARG A 310 -7.08 -6.32 6.28
C ARG A 310 -6.50 -6.25 4.88
N ARG A 311 -6.20 -5.05 4.36
CA ARG A 311 -5.56 -4.86 3.04
C ARG A 311 -4.26 -5.62 2.92
N ALA A 312 -3.37 -5.52 3.91
CA ALA A 312 -2.11 -6.27 3.92
C ALA A 312 -2.34 -7.78 3.99
N ALA A 313 -3.31 -8.23 4.80
CA ALA A 313 -3.66 -9.65 4.87
C ALA A 313 -4.13 -10.18 3.51
N VAL A 314 -5.05 -9.47 2.84
CA VAL A 314 -5.58 -9.82 1.52
C VAL A 314 -4.45 -9.85 0.48
N ALA A 315 -3.62 -8.81 0.39
CA ALA A 315 -2.52 -8.71 -0.55
C ALA A 315 -1.50 -9.85 -0.42
N SER A 316 -1.29 -10.37 0.80
CA SER A 316 -0.36 -11.46 1.05
C SER A 316 -0.76 -12.81 0.44
N LEU A 317 -2.06 -13.05 0.20
CA LEU A 317 -2.59 -14.38 -0.09
C LEU A 317 -2.11 -14.93 -1.44
N ALA A 318 -2.15 -14.11 -2.48
CA ALA A 318 -1.66 -14.48 -3.79
C ALA A 318 -0.14 -14.74 -3.77
N ASP A 319 0.62 -13.92 -3.04
CA ASP A 319 2.06 -14.07 -2.88
C ASP A 319 2.43 -15.34 -2.11
N ILE A 320 1.64 -15.71 -1.09
CA ILE A 320 1.78 -17.00 -0.36
C ILE A 320 1.64 -18.17 -1.34
N ILE A 321 0.59 -18.19 -2.16
CA ILE A 321 0.36 -19.25 -3.16
C ILE A 321 1.48 -19.25 -4.21
N ARG A 322 1.86 -18.07 -4.70
CA ARG A 322 2.93 -17.90 -5.70
C ARG A 322 4.28 -18.38 -5.16
N ALA A 323 4.64 -18.03 -3.92
CA ALA A 323 5.86 -18.51 -3.26
C ALA A 323 5.84 -20.03 -3.07
N ALA A 324 4.73 -20.59 -2.58
CA ALA A 324 4.56 -22.03 -2.39
C ALA A 324 4.66 -22.80 -3.73
N LYS A 325 4.01 -22.32 -4.79
CA LYS A 325 4.09 -22.89 -6.15
C LYS A 325 5.54 -22.94 -6.65
N ARG A 326 6.28 -21.83 -6.50
CA ARG A 326 7.71 -21.77 -6.87
C ARG A 326 8.55 -22.74 -6.07
N CYS A 327 8.27 -22.92 -4.76
CA CYS A 327 8.95 -23.92 -3.94
C CYS A 327 8.75 -25.34 -4.48
N VAL A 328 7.54 -25.66 -4.93
CA VAL A 328 7.23 -26.97 -5.56
C VAL A 328 7.96 -27.12 -6.90
N GLU A 329 7.88 -26.11 -7.77
CA GLU A 329 8.54 -26.12 -9.10
C GLU A 329 10.05 -26.28 -8.99
N LYS A 330 10.68 -25.58 -8.04
CA LYS A 330 12.14 -25.62 -7.81
C LYS A 330 12.58 -26.75 -6.88
N ARG A 331 11.63 -27.49 -6.28
CA ARG A 331 11.92 -28.53 -5.28
C ARG A 331 12.80 -28.02 -4.14
N SER A 332 12.42 -26.87 -3.57
CA SER A 332 13.21 -26.14 -2.59
C SER A 332 13.35 -26.85 -1.25
N GLY A 333 12.48 -27.83 -0.93
CA GLY A 333 12.52 -28.68 0.26
C GLY A 333 11.80 -30.01 0.06
N PRO A 334 12.00 -30.99 0.94
CA PRO A 334 11.35 -32.30 0.85
C PRO A 334 9.82 -32.22 1.04
N GLU A 335 9.34 -31.20 1.75
CA GLU A 335 7.93 -30.87 1.96
C GLU A 335 7.27 -30.27 0.74
N CYS A 336 8.02 -29.66 -0.19
CA CYS A 336 7.51 -28.94 -1.35
C CYS A 336 6.94 -29.90 -2.40
N THR A 337 5.75 -30.44 -2.11
CA THR A 337 4.99 -31.36 -2.94
C THR A 337 3.71 -30.69 -3.46
N LEU A 338 3.10 -31.28 -4.48
CA LEU A 338 1.80 -30.82 -4.97
C LEU A 338 0.72 -30.90 -3.89
N ASP A 339 0.79 -31.90 -3.01
CA ASP A 339 -0.17 -32.04 -1.90
C ASP A 339 0.02 -30.96 -0.85
N TRP A 340 1.25 -30.54 -0.57
CA TRP A 340 1.52 -29.39 0.29
C TRP A 340 0.98 -28.10 -0.33
N LEU A 341 1.19 -27.85 -1.63
CA LEU A 341 0.60 -26.70 -2.30
C LEU A 341 -0.92 -26.69 -2.22
N LYS A 342 -1.57 -27.86 -2.41
CA LYS A 342 -3.02 -27.98 -2.23
C LYS A 342 -3.46 -27.64 -0.79
N GLN A 343 -2.70 -28.04 0.22
CA GLN A 343 -3.00 -27.66 1.60
C GLN A 343 -2.95 -26.16 1.82
N ILE A 344 -1.96 -25.47 1.24
CA ILE A 344 -1.88 -24.00 1.29
C ILE A 344 -3.09 -23.37 0.60
N ILE A 345 -3.43 -23.80 -0.62
CA ILE A 345 -4.59 -23.29 -1.36
C ILE A 345 -5.89 -23.51 -0.57
N ASN A 346 -6.06 -24.71 0.01
CA ASN A 346 -7.24 -25.05 0.82
C ASN A 346 -7.32 -24.24 2.13
N TYR A 347 -6.19 -23.74 2.63
CA TYR A 347 -6.16 -22.90 3.82
C TYR A 347 -6.41 -21.42 3.47
N VAL A 348 -6.06 -20.96 2.28
CA VAL A 348 -6.13 -19.56 1.85
C VAL A 348 -7.45 -19.23 1.17
N VAL A 349 -7.86 -20.01 0.14
CA VAL A 349 -8.95 -19.62 -0.77
C VAL A 349 -10.34 -19.65 -0.10
N PRO A 350 -10.75 -20.69 0.64
CA PRO A 350 -12.08 -20.69 1.26
C PRO A 350 -12.30 -19.56 2.28
N PRO A 351 -11.34 -19.21 3.17
CA PRO A 351 -11.50 -18.08 4.06
C PRO A 351 -11.58 -16.74 3.30
N LEU A 352 -10.83 -16.56 2.19
CA LEU A 352 -10.93 -15.35 1.37
C LEU A 352 -12.33 -15.23 0.76
N ILE A 353 -12.90 -16.29 0.18
CA ILE A 353 -14.27 -16.29 -0.34
C ILE A 353 -15.28 -15.95 0.76
N SER A 354 -15.10 -16.52 1.97
CA SER A 354 -15.99 -16.26 3.11
C SER A 354 -15.87 -14.82 3.63
N ALA A 355 -14.66 -14.27 3.69
CA ALA A 355 -14.43 -12.90 4.12
C ALA A 355 -15.00 -11.91 3.10
N LEU A 356 -14.80 -12.16 1.82
CA LEU A 356 -15.34 -11.35 0.72
C LEU A 356 -16.87 -11.21 0.79
N GLY A 357 -17.60 -12.29 1.09
CA GLY A 357 -19.06 -12.25 1.24
C GLY A 357 -19.55 -11.58 2.52
N LYS A 358 -18.67 -11.18 3.44
CA LYS A 358 -19.02 -10.51 4.70
C LYS A 358 -18.42 -9.11 4.82
N GLU A 359 -17.56 -8.71 3.88
CA GLU A 359 -16.84 -7.44 3.97
C GLU A 359 -17.80 -6.27 3.78
N PRO A 360 -17.94 -5.36 4.76
CA PRO A 360 -18.82 -4.22 4.66
C PRO A 360 -18.27 -3.08 3.79
N GLU A 361 -16.93 -2.96 3.71
CA GLU A 361 -16.26 -1.86 3.01
C GLU A 361 -16.09 -2.20 1.52
N VAL A 362 -16.71 -1.41 0.65
CA VAL A 362 -16.72 -1.63 -0.80
C VAL A 362 -15.31 -1.64 -1.40
N GLU A 363 -14.45 -0.75 -0.94
CA GLU A 363 -13.07 -0.66 -1.38
C GLU A 363 -12.26 -1.93 -1.02
N ILE A 364 -12.50 -2.50 0.16
CA ILE A 364 -11.87 -3.77 0.57
C ILE A 364 -12.47 -4.94 -0.22
N GLN A 365 -13.76 -4.91 -0.55
CA GLN A 365 -14.36 -5.91 -1.45
C GLN A 365 -13.64 -5.97 -2.80
N ALA A 366 -13.32 -4.80 -3.38
CA ALA A 366 -12.56 -4.73 -4.64
C ALA A 366 -11.17 -5.37 -4.49
N VAL A 367 -10.42 -5.03 -3.44
CA VAL A 367 -9.10 -5.62 -3.15
C VAL A 367 -9.19 -7.14 -2.92
N MET A 368 -10.25 -7.62 -2.26
CA MET A 368 -10.47 -9.06 -2.06
C MET A 368 -10.79 -9.79 -3.37
N LEU A 369 -11.54 -9.16 -4.27
CA LEU A 369 -11.81 -9.70 -5.62
C LEU A 369 -10.52 -9.78 -6.43
N GLU A 370 -9.69 -8.73 -6.45
CA GLU A 370 -8.38 -8.73 -7.09
C GLU A 370 -7.51 -9.90 -6.58
N ALA A 371 -7.36 -10.01 -5.26
CA ALA A 371 -6.60 -11.08 -4.65
C ALA A 371 -7.17 -12.47 -4.97
N LEU A 372 -8.49 -12.62 -5.07
CA LEU A 372 -9.13 -13.88 -5.44
C LEU A 372 -8.87 -14.25 -6.90
N ALA A 373 -8.88 -13.26 -7.81
CA ALA A 373 -8.49 -13.44 -9.21
C ALA A 373 -7.03 -13.92 -9.32
N GLU A 374 -6.11 -13.26 -8.62
CA GLU A 374 -4.70 -13.66 -8.58
C GLU A 374 -4.52 -15.06 -7.98
N CYS A 375 -5.16 -15.36 -6.85
CA CYS A 375 -5.13 -16.68 -6.22
C CYS A 375 -5.64 -17.77 -7.18
N ALA A 376 -6.71 -17.50 -7.92
CA ALA A 376 -7.26 -18.43 -8.90
C ALA A 376 -6.29 -18.64 -10.07
N GLY A 377 -5.70 -17.56 -10.59
CA GLY A 377 -4.70 -17.62 -11.68
C GLY A 377 -3.44 -18.42 -11.29
N GLU A 378 -2.92 -18.21 -10.06
CA GLU A 378 -1.76 -18.95 -9.57
C GLU A 378 -2.07 -20.42 -9.28
N SER A 379 -3.27 -20.70 -8.75
CA SER A 379 -3.69 -22.06 -8.40
C SER A 379 -4.07 -22.92 -9.60
N GLY A 380 -4.55 -22.33 -10.70
CA GLY A 380 -5.00 -23.04 -11.89
C GLY A 380 -6.06 -24.10 -11.56
N GLU A 381 -5.89 -25.32 -12.06
CA GLU A 381 -6.84 -26.43 -11.84
C GLU A 381 -7.05 -26.80 -10.35
N LEU A 382 -6.15 -26.41 -9.46
CA LEU A 382 -6.27 -26.74 -8.02
C LEU A 382 -7.39 -25.96 -7.31
N VAL A 383 -7.88 -24.86 -7.90
CA VAL A 383 -8.97 -24.07 -7.34
C VAL A 383 -10.36 -24.57 -7.76
N ARG A 384 -10.42 -25.57 -8.64
CA ARG A 384 -11.66 -26.07 -9.27
C ARG A 384 -12.79 -26.41 -8.26
N GLU A 385 -12.44 -26.98 -7.14
CA GLU A 385 -13.42 -27.39 -6.10
C GLU A 385 -14.12 -26.20 -5.43
N PHE A 386 -13.52 -24.99 -5.47
CA PHE A 386 -14.08 -23.78 -4.84
C PHE A 386 -14.92 -22.93 -5.79
N ILE A 387 -14.88 -23.19 -7.11
CA ILE A 387 -15.60 -22.41 -8.12
C ILE A 387 -17.09 -22.27 -7.81
N PRO A 388 -17.84 -23.32 -7.42
CA PRO A 388 -19.25 -23.16 -7.11
C PRO A 388 -19.51 -22.11 -6.00
N LYS A 389 -18.66 -22.10 -4.95
CA LYS A 389 -18.80 -21.14 -3.86
C LYS A 389 -18.36 -19.74 -4.26
N MET A 390 -17.32 -19.61 -5.09
CA MET A 390 -16.91 -18.33 -5.68
C MET A 390 -18.06 -17.70 -6.47
N LEU A 391 -18.70 -18.47 -7.36
CA LEU A 391 -19.80 -17.99 -8.19
C LEU A 391 -21.04 -17.62 -7.37
N GLU A 392 -21.35 -18.34 -6.30
CA GLU A 392 -22.39 -17.96 -5.35
C GLU A 392 -22.10 -16.60 -4.71
N THR A 393 -20.90 -16.42 -4.17
CA THR A 393 -20.46 -15.16 -3.56
C THR A 393 -20.42 -14.00 -4.60
N PHE A 394 -20.00 -14.28 -5.83
CA PHE A 394 -20.02 -13.29 -6.92
C PHE A 394 -21.45 -12.83 -7.26
N GLU A 395 -22.42 -13.75 -7.27
CA GLU A 395 -23.83 -13.39 -7.50
C GLU A 395 -24.39 -12.52 -6.36
N GLU A 396 -24.03 -12.81 -5.11
CA GLU A 396 -24.39 -12.00 -3.94
C GLU A 396 -23.82 -10.59 -4.05
N ILE A 397 -22.50 -10.45 -4.24
CA ILE A 397 -21.81 -9.15 -4.35
C ILE A 397 -22.37 -8.33 -5.51
N LEU A 398 -22.54 -8.95 -6.68
CA LEU A 398 -23.07 -8.25 -7.85
C LEU A 398 -24.50 -7.75 -7.60
N THR A 399 -25.30 -8.51 -6.89
CA THR A 399 -26.68 -8.12 -6.56
C THR A 399 -26.68 -6.93 -5.60
N GLU A 400 -25.88 -6.99 -4.52
CA GLU A 400 -25.75 -5.90 -3.55
C GLU A 400 -25.16 -4.63 -4.18
N SER A 401 -24.14 -4.75 -5.03
CA SER A 401 -23.56 -3.60 -5.74
C SER A 401 -24.59 -2.93 -6.67
N LEU A 402 -25.38 -3.71 -7.40
CA LEU A 402 -26.47 -3.17 -8.23
C LEU A 402 -27.54 -2.45 -7.39
N GLU A 403 -27.87 -2.95 -6.21
CA GLU A 403 -28.81 -2.32 -5.28
C GLU A 403 -28.25 -1.00 -4.72
N ARG A 404 -26.99 -0.97 -4.27
CA ARG A 404 -26.31 0.25 -3.79
C ARG A 404 -26.24 1.31 -4.89
N ARG A 405 -25.89 0.93 -6.12
CA ARG A 405 -25.88 1.81 -7.30
C ARG A 405 -27.27 2.40 -7.60
N ALA A 406 -28.31 1.59 -7.52
CA ALA A 406 -29.67 2.07 -7.74
C ALA A 406 -30.12 3.08 -6.67
N GLU A 407 -29.80 2.83 -5.40
CA GLU A 407 -30.12 3.75 -4.29
C GLU A 407 -29.31 5.05 -4.38
N ARG A 408 -28.01 5.00 -4.71
CA ARG A 408 -27.17 6.19 -4.96
C ARG A 408 -27.75 7.04 -6.10
N ASN A 409 -28.09 6.43 -7.24
CA ASN A 409 -28.67 7.15 -8.38
C ASN A 409 -30.01 7.80 -8.03
N LYS A 410 -30.80 7.16 -7.18
CA LYS A 410 -32.06 7.72 -6.67
C LYS A 410 -31.76 8.91 -5.75
N ARG A 411 -30.82 8.83 -4.80
CA ARG A 411 -30.38 9.96 -3.97
C ARG A 411 -29.93 11.12 -4.86
N ALA A 412 -29.00 10.90 -5.77
CA ALA A 412 -28.47 11.91 -6.69
C ALA A 412 -29.56 12.62 -7.54
N SER A 413 -30.70 11.96 -7.79
CA SER A 413 -31.80 12.55 -8.58
C SER A 413 -32.86 13.27 -7.77
N THR A 414 -32.93 13.09 -6.46
CA THR A 414 -34.04 13.56 -5.59
C THR A 414 -33.59 14.57 -4.53
N GLU A 415 -32.32 14.68 -4.24
CA GLU A 415 -31.77 15.54 -3.19
C GLU A 415 -30.93 16.66 -3.81
N ASP A 416 -30.92 17.84 -3.16
CA ASP A 416 -29.99 18.93 -3.49
C ASP A 416 -28.72 18.72 -2.67
N PHE A 417 -27.62 18.43 -3.35
CA PHE A 417 -26.30 18.22 -2.72
C PHE A 417 -25.45 19.48 -2.84
N ASP A 418 -24.65 19.74 -1.80
CA ASP A 418 -23.56 20.70 -1.90
C ASP A 418 -22.31 20.09 -2.58
N GLU A 419 -21.23 20.85 -2.70
CA GLU A 419 -20.02 20.43 -3.42
C GLU A 419 -19.32 19.26 -2.71
N GLU A 420 -19.32 19.22 -1.37
CA GLU A 420 -18.71 18.17 -0.56
C GLU A 420 -19.52 16.87 -0.64
N GLU A 421 -20.85 16.96 -0.58
CA GLU A 421 -21.75 15.81 -0.75
C GLU A 421 -21.69 15.22 -2.16
N MET A 422 -21.50 16.07 -3.19
CA MET A 422 -21.31 15.60 -4.57
C MET A 422 -19.97 14.86 -4.73
N GLU A 423 -18.88 15.33 -4.12
CA GLU A 423 -17.59 14.64 -4.12
C GLU A 423 -17.69 13.26 -3.44
N ALA A 424 -18.38 13.17 -2.30
CA ALA A 424 -18.62 11.90 -1.63
C ALA A 424 -19.42 10.90 -2.51
N LEU A 425 -20.41 11.38 -3.27
CA LEU A 425 -21.15 10.52 -4.21
C LEU A 425 -20.26 10.03 -5.38
N GLU A 426 -19.33 10.86 -5.84
CA GLU A 426 -18.36 10.47 -6.88
C GLU A 426 -17.39 9.42 -6.34
N ASP A 427 -16.94 9.53 -5.10
CA ASP A 427 -16.09 8.53 -4.44
C ASP A 427 -16.83 7.20 -4.24
N GLU A 428 -18.09 7.23 -3.75
CA GLU A 428 -18.93 6.03 -3.68
C GLU A 428 -19.10 5.37 -5.06
N GLN A 429 -19.20 6.16 -6.13
CA GLN A 429 -19.28 5.62 -7.48
C GLN A 429 -17.98 4.96 -7.91
N ALA A 430 -16.86 5.61 -7.68
CA ALA A 430 -15.56 5.09 -8.07
C ALA A 430 -15.26 3.75 -7.37
N ALA A 431 -15.58 3.63 -6.08
CA ALA A 431 -15.43 2.38 -5.34
C ALA A 431 -16.28 1.23 -5.92
N GLU A 432 -17.55 1.52 -6.28
CA GLU A 432 -18.42 0.52 -6.91
C GLU A 432 -17.98 0.16 -8.34
N ASP A 433 -17.40 1.10 -9.09
CA ASP A 433 -16.87 0.85 -10.43
C ASP A 433 -15.65 -0.08 -10.35
N GLU A 434 -14.80 0.08 -9.32
CA GLU A 434 -13.68 -0.82 -9.05
C GLU A 434 -14.14 -2.25 -8.72
N VAL A 435 -15.20 -2.42 -7.90
CA VAL A 435 -15.78 -3.75 -7.62
C VAL A 435 -16.23 -4.43 -8.92
N PHE A 436 -16.85 -3.71 -9.84
CA PHE A 436 -17.26 -4.25 -11.12
C PHE A 436 -16.08 -4.67 -11.99
N ASP A 437 -15.02 -3.87 -12.03
CA ASP A 437 -13.82 -4.18 -12.78
C ASP A 437 -13.13 -5.43 -12.23
N GLN A 438 -12.94 -5.52 -10.92
CA GLN A 438 -12.33 -6.67 -10.27
C GLN A 438 -13.20 -7.93 -10.37
N PHE A 439 -14.51 -7.78 -10.34
CA PHE A 439 -15.44 -8.88 -10.63
C PHE A 439 -15.25 -9.42 -12.05
N ALA A 440 -15.16 -8.54 -13.06
CA ALA A 440 -14.93 -8.94 -14.44
C ALA A 440 -13.58 -9.64 -14.60
N GLU A 441 -12.51 -9.13 -13.97
CA GLU A 441 -11.19 -9.75 -13.97
C GLU A 441 -11.22 -11.16 -13.34
N CYS A 442 -11.98 -11.37 -12.25
CA CYS A 442 -12.19 -12.71 -11.68
C CYS A 442 -12.80 -13.66 -12.70
N ILE A 443 -13.87 -13.27 -13.38
CA ILE A 443 -14.52 -14.10 -14.39
C ILE A 443 -13.57 -14.37 -15.57
N GLY A 444 -12.87 -13.34 -16.07
CA GLY A 444 -11.86 -13.45 -17.13
C GLY A 444 -10.75 -14.42 -16.76
N THR A 445 -10.22 -14.32 -15.54
CA THR A 445 -9.18 -15.24 -15.04
C THR A 445 -9.66 -16.69 -14.96
N LEU A 446 -10.89 -16.92 -14.51
CA LEU A 446 -11.49 -18.25 -14.51
C LEU A 446 -11.69 -18.80 -15.94
N LEU A 447 -12.19 -17.97 -16.87
CA LEU A 447 -12.33 -18.33 -18.28
C LEU A 447 -10.98 -18.67 -18.91
N LYS A 448 -9.96 -17.88 -18.67
CA LYS A 448 -8.60 -18.10 -19.17
C LYS A 448 -7.99 -19.40 -18.62
N SER A 449 -8.22 -19.71 -17.36
CA SER A 449 -7.67 -20.89 -16.67
C SER A 449 -8.41 -22.18 -17.06
N PHE A 450 -9.73 -22.17 -17.14
CA PHE A 450 -10.57 -23.36 -17.34
C PHE A 450 -11.16 -23.48 -18.74
N LYS A 451 -11.10 -22.40 -19.51
CA LYS A 451 -11.61 -22.35 -20.89
C LYS A 451 -13.09 -22.79 -20.98
N SER A 452 -13.43 -23.56 -22.00
CA SER A 452 -14.79 -24.09 -22.19
C SER A 452 -15.28 -25.00 -21.04
N ASN A 453 -14.40 -25.51 -20.20
CA ASN A 453 -14.78 -26.40 -19.10
C ASN A 453 -15.52 -25.69 -17.97
N ILE A 454 -15.40 -24.36 -17.83
CA ILE A 454 -16.10 -23.58 -16.81
C ILE A 454 -17.45 -23.05 -17.29
N LEU A 455 -17.73 -23.10 -18.60
CA LEU A 455 -18.87 -22.42 -19.20
C LEU A 455 -20.20 -22.88 -18.61
N ALA A 456 -20.33 -24.17 -18.27
CA ALA A 456 -21.54 -24.71 -17.65
C ALA A 456 -21.76 -24.17 -16.21
N ASP A 457 -20.69 -23.89 -15.48
CA ASP A 457 -20.75 -23.38 -14.11
C ASP A 457 -21.12 -21.89 -14.09
N ILE A 458 -20.55 -21.07 -15.02
CA ILE A 458 -20.81 -19.63 -15.06
C ILE A 458 -22.09 -19.26 -15.85
N GLU A 459 -22.63 -20.18 -16.61
CA GLU A 459 -23.81 -19.93 -17.48
C GLU A 459 -25.00 -19.32 -16.73
N PRO A 460 -25.38 -19.77 -15.54
CA PRO A 460 -26.47 -19.15 -14.78
C PRO A 460 -26.22 -17.68 -14.51
N LEU A 461 -25.01 -17.30 -14.10
CA LEU A 461 -24.61 -15.93 -13.83
C LEU A 461 -24.62 -15.07 -15.10
N LEU A 462 -24.08 -15.59 -16.21
CA LEU A 462 -24.07 -14.91 -17.49
C LEU A 462 -25.50 -14.58 -17.97
N GLN A 463 -26.44 -15.53 -17.83
CA GLN A 463 -27.82 -15.34 -18.29
C GLN A 463 -28.65 -14.47 -17.35
N SER A 464 -28.52 -14.65 -16.04
CA SER A 464 -29.39 -13.99 -15.05
C SER A 464 -28.96 -12.55 -14.74
N LYS A 465 -27.65 -12.27 -14.76
CA LYS A 465 -27.08 -10.99 -14.31
C LYS A 465 -26.37 -10.23 -15.42
N ILE A 466 -25.45 -10.87 -16.17
CA ILE A 466 -24.56 -10.16 -17.07
C ILE A 466 -25.25 -9.81 -18.40
N ALA A 467 -25.92 -10.76 -19.08
CA ALA A 467 -26.59 -10.48 -20.35
C ALA A 467 -27.68 -9.39 -20.27
N PRO A 468 -28.45 -9.26 -19.16
CA PRO A 468 -29.38 -8.13 -19.00
C PRO A 468 -28.70 -6.76 -18.94
N MET A 469 -27.41 -6.66 -18.63
CA MET A 469 -26.66 -5.39 -18.63
C MET A 469 -26.42 -4.82 -20.03
N PHE A 470 -26.60 -5.60 -21.11
CA PHE A 470 -26.53 -5.09 -22.47
C PHE A 470 -27.67 -4.11 -22.82
N ALA A 471 -28.72 -4.00 -21.99
CA ALA A 471 -29.87 -3.17 -22.29
C ALA A 471 -29.50 -1.68 -22.33
N PRO A 472 -30.02 -0.90 -23.28
CA PRO A 472 -29.65 0.52 -23.46
C PRO A 472 -29.99 1.41 -22.25
N GLU A 473 -30.93 1.00 -21.41
CA GLU A 473 -31.35 1.69 -20.19
C GLU A 473 -30.39 1.47 -19.01
N ARG A 474 -29.44 0.57 -19.14
CA ARG A 474 -28.41 0.32 -18.12
C ARG A 474 -27.35 1.41 -18.14
N SER A 475 -26.63 1.57 -17.02
CA SER A 475 -25.53 2.53 -16.95
C SER A 475 -24.43 2.21 -17.98
N ALA A 476 -23.61 3.19 -18.31
CA ALA A 476 -22.48 2.98 -19.21
C ALA A 476 -21.54 1.89 -18.68
N GLU A 477 -21.29 1.92 -17.37
CA GLU A 477 -20.44 0.96 -16.67
C GLU A 477 -20.97 -0.46 -16.76
N GLU A 478 -22.28 -0.68 -16.46
CA GLU A 478 -22.91 -1.99 -16.59
C GLU A 478 -22.78 -2.54 -18.02
N ARG A 479 -23.00 -1.68 -19.04
CA ARG A 479 -22.87 -2.09 -20.45
C ARG A 479 -21.44 -2.44 -20.81
N ARG A 480 -20.46 -1.65 -20.36
CA ARG A 480 -19.04 -1.88 -20.58
C ARG A 480 -18.60 -3.22 -20.03
N ILE A 481 -18.89 -3.47 -18.74
CA ILE A 481 -18.49 -4.70 -18.05
C ILE A 481 -19.14 -5.94 -18.69
N ALA A 482 -20.41 -5.86 -19.07
CA ALA A 482 -21.05 -6.98 -19.75
C ALA A 482 -20.36 -7.30 -21.09
N ILE A 483 -19.96 -6.29 -21.86
CA ILE A 483 -19.22 -6.48 -23.11
C ILE A 483 -17.87 -7.13 -22.81
N CYS A 484 -17.09 -6.62 -21.87
CA CYS A 484 -15.77 -7.17 -21.51
C CYS A 484 -15.86 -8.64 -21.07
N ILE A 485 -16.83 -8.99 -20.21
CA ILE A 485 -17.01 -10.39 -19.78
C ILE A 485 -17.36 -11.31 -20.97
N PHE A 486 -18.22 -10.86 -21.88
CA PHE A 486 -18.57 -11.67 -23.06
C PHE A 486 -17.43 -11.72 -24.08
N ASP A 487 -16.56 -10.70 -24.17
CA ASP A 487 -15.32 -10.77 -24.93
C ASP A 487 -14.46 -11.93 -24.42
N ASP A 488 -14.22 -12.02 -23.11
CA ASP A 488 -13.48 -13.10 -22.48
C ASP A 488 -14.15 -14.47 -22.72
N VAL A 489 -15.48 -14.56 -22.68
CA VAL A 489 -16.23 -15.79 -23.01
C VAL A 489 -15.94 -16.22 -24.45
N PHE A 490 -15.93 -15.30 -25.41
CA PHE A 490 -15.65 -15.63 -26.80
C PHE A 490 -14.17 -15.89 -27.04
N GLU A 491 -13.27 -15.16 -26.40
CA GLU A 491 -11.82 -15.36 -26.55
C GLU A 491 -11.37 -16.71 -25.96
N HIS A 492 -11.83 -17.03 -24.76
CA HIS A 492 -11.27 -18.14 -23.98
C HIS A 492 -12.13 -19.42 -23.98
N ALA A 493 -13.44 -19.35 -24.19
CA ALA A 493 -14.35 -20.48 -24.05
C ALA A 493 -15.07 -20.90 -25.34
N SER A 494 -14.66 -20.42 -26.51
CA SER A 494 -15.34 -20.67 -27.78
C SER A 494 -15.15 -22.07 -28.36
N GLU A 495 -14.27 -22.90 -27.78
CA GLU A 495 -14.04 -24.27 -28.24
C GLU A 495 -15.35 -25.10 -28.20
N GLY A 496 -15.63 -25.81 -29.27
CA GLY A 496 -16.85 -26.65 -29.40
C GLY A 496 -18.14 -25.89 -29.74
N GLY A 497 -18.08 -24.56 -29.92
CA GLY A 497 -19.21 -23.74 -30.38
C GLY A 497 -20.30 -23.52 -29.31
N ALA A 498 -20.05 -23.82 -28.05
CA ALA A 498 -21.03 -23.64 -26.95
C ALA A 498 -21.38 -22.17 -26.70
N THR A 499 -20.50 -21.23 -27.07
CA THR A 499 -20.69 -19.78 -26.93
C THR A 499 -21.58 -19.18 -28.04
N MET A 500 -21.77 -19.90 -29.17
CA MET A 500 -22.51 -19.39 -30.33
C MET A 500 -23.95 -18.96 -30.03
N LYS A 501 -24.56 -19.50 -28.98
CA LYS A 501 -25.89 -19.09 -28.53
C LYS A 501 -25.93 -17.63 -28.01
N TYR A 502 -24.84 -17.07 -27.56
CA TYR A 502 -24.72 -15.70 -27.08
C TYR A 502 -24.38 -14.70 -28.18
N LEU A 503 -23.83 -15.19 -29.34
CA LEU A 503 -23.33 -14.35 -30.42
C LEU A 503 -24.35 -13.31 -30.92
N PRO A 504 -25.63 -13.63 -31.13
CA PRO A 504 -26.57 -12.63 -31.64
C PRO A 504 -26.80 -11.45 -30.70
N GLY A 505 -26.91 -11.71 -29.38
CA GLY A 505 -27.08 -10.66 -28.37
C GLY A 505 -25.81 -9.84 -28.16
N PHE A 506 -24.66 -10.50 -28.11
CA PHE A 506 -23.37 -9.86 -27.98
C PHE A 506 -23.02 -8.97 -29.19
N ALA A 507 -23.17 -9.49 -30.42
CA ALA A 507 -22.91 -8.70 -31.62
C ALA A 507 -23.84 -7.47 -31.73
N ASP A 508 -25.13 -7.60 -31.35
CA ASP A 508 -26.05 -6.46 -31.29
C ASP A 508 -25.60 -5.43 -30.25
N ALA A 509 -25.14 -5.87 -29.07
CA ALA A 509 -24.59 -5.00 -28.04
C ALA A 509 -23.32 -4.26 -28.52
N CYS A 510 -22.35 -4.94 -29.17
CA CYS A 510 -21.16 -4.32 -29.72
C CYS A 510 -21.48 -3.32 -30.83
N VAL A 511 -22.38 -3.64 -31.73
CA VAL A 511 -22.82 -2.70 -32.79
C VAL A 511 -23.48 -1.45 -32.21
N ARG A 512 -24.34 -1.59 -31.21
CA ARG A 512 -24.93 -0.43 -30.52
C ARG A 512 -23.91 0.35 -29.73
N GLY A 513 -23.06 -0.34 -28.95
CA GLY A 513 -22.04 0.25 -28.09
C GLY A 513 -20.95 0.97 -28.88
N SER A 514 -20.66 0.58 -30.14
CA SER A 514 -19.70 1.32 -30.98
C SER A 514 -20.10 2.76 -31.29
N ALA A 515 -21.37 3.11 -31.09
CA ALA A 515 -21.94 4.46 -31.23
C ALA A 515 -22.41 5.05 -29.90
N ASP A 516 -22.03 4.46 -28.76
CA ASP A 516 -22.41 4.93 -27.42
C ASP A 516 -21.88 6.35 -27.12
N ALA A 517 -22.57 7.07 -26.25
CA ALA A 517 -22.14 8.38 -25.78
C ALA A 517 -20.85 8.29 -24.94
N ASP A 518 -20.73 7.19 -24.19
CA ASP A 518 -19.59 6.90 -23.34
C ASP A 518 -18.38 6.37 -24.14
N SER A 519 -17.16 6.82 -23.80
CA SER A 519 -15.93 6.46 -24.53
C SER A 519 -15.48 5.02 -24.26
N ASP A 520 -15.67 4.53 -23.05
CA ASP A 520 -15.17 3.24 -22.60
C ASP A 520 -16.09 2.12 -23.10
N VAL A 521 -17.41 2.38 -23.18
CA VAL A 521 -18.36 1.50 -23.87
C VAL A 521 -18.01 1.38 -25.36
N ARG A 522 -17.67 2.51 -26.02
CA ARG A 522 -17.25 2.46 -27.44
C ARG A 522 -15.95 1.65 -27.60
N GLN A 523 -14.98 1.84 -26.71
CA GLN A 523 -13.71 1.13 -26.77
C GLN A 523 -13.91 -0.37 -26.60
N ALA A 524 -14.62 -0.80 -25.55
CA ALA A 524 -14.96 -2.20 -25.32
C ALA A 524 -15.71 -2.82 -26.52
N SER A 525 -16.71 -2.10 -27.05
CA SER A 525 -17.52 -2.57 -28.19
C SER A 525 -16.74 -2.73 -29.51
N VAL A 526 -15.70 -1.95 -29.71
CA VAL A 526 -14.84 -2.06 -30.92
C VAL A 526 -13.82 -3.18 -30.77
N TYR A 527 -13.40 -3.49 -29.55
CA TYR A 527 -12.53 -4.61 -29.27
C TYR A 527 -13.25 -5.95 -29.49
N GLY A 528 -14.48 -6.13 -28.94
CA GLY A 528 -15.34 -7.29 -29.14
C GLY A 528 -15.86 -7.42 -30.58
#